data_548b9f1e0254904ad227019e2a0cbd4d
#
_entry.id   548b9f1e0254904ad227019e2a0cbd4d
#
_cell.length_a   1.000
_cell.length_b   1.000
_cell.length_c   1.000
_cell.angle_alpha   90.00
_cell.angle_beta   90.00
_cell.angle_gamma   90.00
#
_symmetry.space_group_name_H-M   'P 1'
#
loop_
_entity.id
_entity.type
_entity.pdbx_description
1 polymer ?
#
loop_
_entity_poly.entity_id
_entity_poly.type
_entity_poly.pdbx_seq_one_letter_code
_entity_poly.pdbx_strand_id
1 'polypeptide(L)'
;MEGGVSQVDSFDYKPMLEKHHGKDPRKEIGKIERTQFESIGKVFKSPWNFRRRGQSGAWVSDLFPRVAEVADELCIVKSMTSRFPEHTSANFFLHSGTGLQGRPSMGAWASYGLGSDNDNLPGYIVLNGGQIPSGGLDCFSNGFLPATARGSLLNAIGTPLANVTPNERGAHAQALKRRLVGHLNQQATPVSGELEAAIANYELAARMQLAVPEVMSLEGESRSTRRLYGLDASY
;
A
#
# COMPACT_ATOMS: atom_id res chain seq x y z
N MET A 1 2.54 8.11 -3.70
CA MET A 1 2.05 9.36 -4.31
C MET A 1 0.72 9.68 -3.67
N GLU A 2 0.67 10.76 -2.93
CA GLU A 2 -0.56 11.23 -2.33
C GLU A 2 -1.54 11.68 -3.42
N GLY A 3 -2.83 11.33 -3.29
CA GLY A 3 -3.84 11.65 -4.28
C GLY A 3 -3.80 10.84 -5.58
N GLY A 4 -2.87 9.90 -5.70
CA GLY A 4 -2.69 9.06 -6.88
C GLY A 4 -1.77 9.65 -7.95
N VAL A 5 -1.43 8.82 -8.91
CA VAL A 5 -0.61 9.20 -10.07
C VAL A 5 -1.49 9.92 -11.10
N SER A 6 -1.03 11.05 -11.61
CA SER A 6 -1.66 11.66 -12.79
C SER A 6 -1.43 10.77 -14.00
N GLN A 7 -2.48 10.10 -14.47
CA GLN A 7 -2.39 9.18 -15.61
C GLN A 7 -1.96 9.90 -16.87
N VAL A 8 -2.42 11.15 -17.08
CA VAL A 8 -2.11 11.95 -18.26
C VAL A 8 -0.70 12.53 -18.26
N ASP A 9 0.00 12.45 -17.13
CA ASP A 9 1.39 12.86 -16.96
C ASP A 9 2.36 11.67 -16.90
N SER A 10 1.85 10.44 -16.87
CA SER A 10 2.66 9.24 -16.65
C SER A 10 2.62 8.25 -17.82
N PHE A 11 1.48 7.57 -18.02
CA PHE A 11 1.38 6.43 -18.97
C PHE A 11 0.26 6.56 -19.99
N ASP A 12 -0.60 7.57 -19.87
CA ASP A 12 -1.76 7.74 -20.74
C ASP A 12 -1.68 9.05 -21.54
N TYR A 13 -0.81 9.05 -22.56
CA TYR A 13 -0.61 10.19 -23.46
C TYR A 13 -1.91 10.57 -24.16
N LYS A 14 -2.29 11.84 -24.04
CA LYS A 14 -3.50 12.44 -24.64
C LYS A 14 -3.13 13.57 -25.61
N PRO A 15 -2.98 13.30 -26.91
CA PRO A 15 -2.63 14.34 -27.91
C PRO A 15 -3.65 15.47 -27.98
N MET A 16 -4.91 15.20 -27.60
CA MET A 16 -5.95 16.23 -27.56
C MET A 16 -5.70 17.29 -26.48
N LEU A 17 -5.01 16.95 -25.38
CA LEU A 17 -4.60 17.94 -24.39
C LEU A 17 -3.56 18.93 -24.94
N GLU A 18 -2.67 18.47 -25.81
CA GLU A 18 -1.73 19.37 -26.52
C GLU A 18 -2.44 20.28 -27.50
N LYS A 19 -3.33 19.72 -28.33
CA LYS A 19 -4.09 20.44 -29.35
C LYS A 19 -4.96 21.56 -28.79
N HIS A 20 -5.53 21.31 -27.58
CA HIS A 20 -6.48 22.23 -26.94
C HIS A 20 -5.89 22.97 -25.74
N HIS A 21 -4.56 22.91 -25.54
CA HIS A 21 -3.89 23.60 -24.44
C HIS A 21 -4.23 25.09 -24.37
N GLY A 22 -4.56 25.58 -23.19
CA GLY A 22 -4.92 26.98 -22.93
C GLY A 22 -6.35 27.37 -23.30
N LYS A 23 -7.13 26.47 -23.93
CA LYS A 23 -8.52 26.72 -24.32
C LYS A 23 -9.51 26.38 -23.20
N ASP A 24 -10.72 26.92 -23.30
CA ASP A 24 -11.82 26.57 -22.40
C ASP A 24 -12.37 25.18 -22.77
N PRO A 25 -12.32 24.19 -21.88
CA PRO A 25 -12.77 22.83 -22.16
C PRO A 25 -14.26 22.76 -22.50
N ARG A 26 -15.10 23.66 -21.98
CA ARG A 26 -16.54 23.69 -22.27
C ARG A 26 -16.83 24.00 -23.75
N LYS A 27 -15.96 24.77 -24.38
CA LYS A 27 -16.08 25.13 -25.80
C LYS A 27 -15.57 24.00 -26.71
N GLU A 28 -14.60 23.22 -26.24
CA GLU A 28 -13.91 22.19 -27.04
C GLU A 28 -14.58 20.81 -26.91
N ILE A 29 -15.08 20.45 -25.72
CA ILE A 29 -15.62 19.13 -25.40
C ILE A 29 -17.14 19.15 -25.18
N GLY A 30 -17.70 20.34 -24.91
CA GLY A 30 -19.13 20.52 -24.59
C GLY A 30 -19.41 20.32 -23.11
N LYS A 31 -20.42 19.51 -22.79
CA LYS A 31 -20.83 19.28 -21.39
C LYS A 31 -19.75 18.50 -20.65
N ILE A 32 -19.27 19.08 -19.56
CA ILE A 32 -18.34 18.43 -18.64
C ILE A 32 -19.13 17.95 -17.42
N GLU A 33 -18.88 16.72 -17.02
CA GLU A 33 -19.48 16.18 -15.80
C GLU A 33 -19.02 16.97 -14.57
N ARG A 34 -19.90 17.06 -13.59
CA ARG A 34 -19.61 17.78 -12.34
C ARG A 34 -18.48 17.07 -11.60
N THR A 35 -17.44 17.81 -11.28
CA THR A 35 -16.34 17.37 -10.42
C THR A 35 -16.53 17.87 -8.99
N GLN A 36 -15.59 17.61 -8.12
CA GLN A 36 -15.59 18.13 -6.73
C GLN A 36 -15.61 19.66 -6.68
N PHE A 37 -15.06 20.33 -7.71
CA PHE A 37 -14.98 21.79 -7.79
C PHE A 37 -15.95 22.33 -8.86
N GLU A 38 -16.57 23.45 -8.56
CA GLU A 38 -17.48 24.13 -9.51
C GLU A 38 -16.71 24.87 -10.62
N SER A 39 -15.50 25.35 -10.32
CA SER A 39 -14.67 26.05 -11.27
C SER A 39 -13.79 25.07 -12.05
N ILE A 40 -13.88 25.12 -13.37
CA ILE A 40 -13.02 24.36 -14.28
C ILE A 40 -12.09 25.35 -14.96
N GLY A 41 -10.80 25.09 -14.87
CA GLY A 41 -9.76 25.86 -15.53
C GLY A 41 -9.69 25.61 -17.04
N LYS A 42 -8.61 26.09 -17.67
CA LYS A 42 -8.30 25.81 -19.07
C LYS A 42 -7.73 24.41 -19.23
N VAL A 43 -7.85 23.86 -20.44
CA VAL A 43 -7.16 22.61 -20.80
C VAL A 43 -5.66 22.77 -20.60
N PHE A 44 -5.05 21.85 -19.90
CA PHE A 44 -3.63 21.86 -19.62
C PHE A 44 -2.97 20.62 -20.20
N LYS A 45 -1.97 20.80 -21.07
CA LYS A 45 -1.16 19.68 -21.57
C LYS A 45 -0.20 19.22 -20.51
N SER A 46 0.23 17.97 -20.59
CA SER A 46 1.31 17.48 -19.74
C SER A 46 2.59 18.32 -19.94
N PRO A 47 3.28 18.71 -18.86
CA PRO A 47 4.60 19.34 -18.97
C PRO A 47 5.70 18.35 -19.36
N TRP A 48 5.42 17.06 -19.33
CA TRP A 48 6.36 15.98 -19.59
C TRP A 48 6.28 15.51 -21.03
N ASN A 49 7.42 15.04 -21.57
CA ASN A 49 7.47 14.46 -22.89
C ASN A 49 7.15 12.97 -22.85
N PHE A 50 6.42 12.50 -23.85
CA PHE A 50 6.05 11.09 -23.97
C PHE A 50 6.79 10.42 -25.12
N ARG A 51 7.18 9.17 -24.92
CA ARG A 51 7.77 8.32 -25.96
C ARG A 51 7.19 6.92 -25.87
N ARG A 52 7.12 6.25 -27.01
CA ARG A 52 6.82 4.82 -27.05
C ARG A 52 8.01 4.04 -26.55
N ARG A 53 7.77 3.05 -25.69
CA ARG A 53 8.78 2.25 -25.03
C ARG A 53 8.49 0.77 -25.21
N GLY A 54 9.58 -0.03 -25.20
CA GLY A 54 9.51 -1.48 -25.35
C GLY A 54 8.96 -1.93 -26.71
N GLN A 55 8.77 -3.23 -26.84
CA GLN A 55 8.15 -3.87 -28.00
C GLN A 55 6.63 -3.67 -28.00
N SER A 56 6.03 -3.54 -26.81
CA SER A 56 4.61 -3.23 -26.61
C SER A 56 4.22 -1.86 -27.16
N GLY A 57 5.20 -0.96 -27.33
CA GLY A 57 4.97 0.42 -27.77
C GLY A 57 4.18 1.24 -26.76
N ALA A 58 4.23 0.90 -25.47
CA ALA A 58 3.57 1.63 -24.42
C ALA A 58 4.05 3.08 -24.34
N TRP A 59 3.12 4.02 -24.18
CA TRP A 59 3.48 5.41 -23.93
C TRP A 59 3.94 5.58 -22.47
N VAL A 60 5.14 6.11 -22.29
CA VAL A 60 5.70 6.44 -20.97
C VAL A 60 6.30 7.83 -21.05
N SER A 61 5.99 8.66 -20.04
CA SER A 61 6.57 10.00 -19.94
C SER A 61 8.00 9.94 -19.39
N ASP A 62 8.76 11.00 -19.61
CA ASP A 62 10.12 11.16 -19.11
C ASP A 62 10.18 11.41 -17.59
N LEU A 63 9.04 11.53 -16.93
CA LEU A 63 8.92 11.49 -15.47
C LEU A 63 9.37 10.15 -14.86
N PHE A 64 9.24 9.05 -15.63
CA PHE A 64 9.55 7.69 -15.18
C PHE A 64 10.59 6.99 -16.04
N PRO A 65 11.84 7.51 -16.15
CA PRO A 65 12.84 6.99 -17.08
C PRO A 65 13.23 5.53 -16.77
N ARG A 66 13.29 5.14 -15.51
CA ARG A 66 13.65 3.77 -15.11
C ARG A 66 12.51 2.79 -15.33
N VAL A 67 11.27 3.22 -15.09
CA VAL A 67 10.09 2.39 -15.39
C VAL A 67 9.94 2.18 -16.89
N ALA A 68 10.34 3.18 -17.70
CA ALA A 68 10.35 3.08 -19.16
C ALA A 68 11.31 2.01 -19.71
N GLU A 69 12.36 1.64 -18.96
CA GLU A 69 13.32 0.58 -19.33
C GLU A 69 12.68 -0.83 -19.22
N VAL A 70 11.67 -0.99 -18.38
CA VAL A 70 10.95 -2.25 -18.14
C VAL A 70 9.50 -2.21 -18.62
N ALA A 71 9.20 -1.37 -19.61
CA ALA A 71 7.83 -1.12 -20.07
C ALA A 71 7.11 -2.39 -20.56
N ASP A 72 7.84 -3.36 -21.09
CA ASP A 72 7.28 -4.62 -21.58
C ASP A 72 6.87 -5.59 -20.47
N GLU A 73 7.39 -5.40 -19.25
CA GLU A 73 7.02 -6.17 -18.05
C GLU A 73 5.78 -5.59 -17.35
N LEU A 74 5.22 -4.49 -17.86
CA LEU A 74 4.13 -3.78 -17.21
C LEU A 74 2.78 -4.01 -17.92
N CYS A 75 1.76 -4.28 -17.14
CA CYS A 75 0.37 -4.22 -17.59
C CYS A 75 -0.24 -2.86 -17.21
N ILE A 76 -0.43 -1.98 -18.20
CA ILE A 76 -0.97 -0.64 -17.97
C ILE A 76 -2.47 -0.61 -18.30
N VAL A 77 -3.31 -0.58 -17.27
CA VAL A 77 -4.77 -0.57 -17.41
C VAL A 77 -5.27 0.87 -17.45
N LYS A 78 -5.55 1.40 -18.63
CA LYS A 78 -5.97 2.78 -18.86
C LYS A 78 -7.48 3.02 -18.74
N SER A 79 -8.26 1.96 -18.65
CA SER A 79 -9.73 1.98 -18.65
C SER A 79 -10.35 1.91 -17.26
N MET A 80 -9.54 1.92 -16.20
CA MET A 80 -10.07 1.94 -14.84
C MET A 80 -10.77 3.25 -14.53
N THR A 81 -11.96 3.15 -13.97
CA THR A 81 -12.78 4.29 -13.56
C THR A 81 -13.21 4.15 -12.11
N SER A 82 -13.46 5.26 -11.44
CA SER A 82 -14.04 5.32 -10.11
C SER A 82 -15.18 6.33 -10.10
N ARG A 83 -16.23 6.01 -9.32
CA ARG A 83 -17.35 6.92 -9.07
C ARG A 83 -17.14 7.82 -7.84
N PHE A 84 -16.01 7.68 -7.18
CA PHE A 84 -15.68 8.46 -5.98
C PHE A 84 -14.61 9.49 -6.32
N PRO A 85 -14.99 10.79 -6.44
CA PRO A 85 -14.05 11.85 -6.79
C PRO A 85 -13.22 12.37 -5.60
N GLU A 86 -13.60 11.99 -4.38
CA GLU A 86 -12.94 12.41 -3.14
C GLU A 86 -11.92 11.36 -2.69
N HIS A 87 -10.75 11.81 -2.19
CA HIS A 87 -9.60 10.96 -1.89
C HIS A 87 -9.89 9.83 -0.90
N THR A 88 -10.63 10.10 0.18
CA THR A 88 -10.91 9.09 1.23
C THR A 88 -11.75 7.95 0.69
N SER A 89 -12.90 8.29 0.09
CA SER A 89 -13.81 7.30 -0.50
C SER A 89 -13.17 6.58 -1.70
N ALA A 90 -12.35 7.29 -2.50
CA ALA A 90 -11.62 6.69 -3.60
C ALA A 90 -10.55 5.68 -3.11
N ASN A 91 -9.83 5.99 -2.03
CA ASN A 91 -8.89 5.06 -1.42
C ASN A 91 -9.59 3.83 -0.85
N PHE A 92 -10.69 4.01 -0.12
CA PHE A 92 -11.48 2.85 0.33
C PHE A 92 -11.97 2.01 -0.85
N PHE A 93 -12.46 2.65 -1.92
CA PHE A 93 -12.92 1.93 -3.10
C PHE A 93 -11.81 1.14 -3.78
N LEU A 94 -10.61 1.72 -3.91
CA LEU A 94 -9.45 1.05 -4.47
C LEU A 94 -9.02 -0.15 -3.64
N HIS A 95 -9.03 -0.03 -2.32
CA HIS A 95 -8.53 -1.08 -1.42
C HIS A 95 -9.57 -2.16 -1.08
N SER A 96 -10.86 -1.84 -1.05
CA SER A 96 -11.91 -2.73 -0.55
C SER A 96 -13.10 -2.96 -1.50
N GLY A 97 -13.13 -2.26 -2.65
CA GLY A 97 -14.26 -2.31 -3.60
C GLY A 97 -15.50 -1.54 -3.15
N THR A 98 -15.43 -0.79 -2.05
CA THR A 98 -16.51 0.08 -1.54
C THR A 98 -15.95 1.42 -1.10
N GLY A 99 -16.71 2.51 -1.27
CA GLY A 99 -16.31 3.85 -0.83
C GLY A 99 -16.44 4.11 0.67
N LEU A 100 -16.77 3.10 1.46
CA LEU A 100 -16.95 3.19 2.91
C LEU A 100 -15.97 2.26 3.63
N GLN A 101 -15.57 2.68 4.83
CA GLN A 101 -14.76 1.84 5.74
C GLN A 101 -15.55 0.62 6.25
N GLY A 102 -14.83 -0.35 6.82
CA GLY A 102 -15.40 -1.52 7.49
C GLY A 102 -15.46 -2.79 6.63
N ARG A 103 -15.04 -2.71 5.37
CA ARG A 103 -14.89 -3.90 4.51
C ARG A 103 -13.42 -4.37 4.49
N PRO A 104 -13.19 -5.69 4.31
CA PRO A 104 -11.84 -6.20 4.17
C PRO A 104 -11.14 -5.60 2.95
N SER A 105 -9.89 -5.24 3.12
CA SER A 105 -9.05 -4.80 2.00
C SER A 105 -8.66 -5.98 1.10
N MET A 106 -8.23 -5.68 -0.12
CA MET A 106 -7.74 -6.68 -1.07
C MET A 106 -6.59 -7.52 -0.48
N GLY A 107 -5.65 -6.89 0.25
CA GLY A 107 -4.58 -7.61 0.93
C GLY A 107 -5.07 -8.50 2.07
N ALA A 108 -6.11 -8.07 2.80
CA ALA A 108 -6.75 -8.91 3.82
C ALA A 108 -7.42 -10.14 3.20
N TRP A 109 -8.13 -9.99 2.09
CA TRP A 109 -8.71 -11.11 1.35
C TRP A 109 -7.65 -12.08 0.82
N ALA A 110 -6.56 -11.55 0.25
CA ALA A 110 -5.45 -12.37 -0.25
C ALA A 110 -4.80 -13.16 0.89
N SER A 111 -4.49 -12.51 2.01
CA SER A 111 -3.91 -13.17 3.19
C SER A 111 -4.85 -14.22 3.78
N TYR A 112 -6.15 -13.93 3.86
CA TYR A 112 -7.14 -14.88 4.37
C TYR A 112 -7.34 -16.09 3.47
N GLY A 113 -7.42 -15.89 2.16
CA GLY A 113 -7.72 -16.96 1.20
C GLY A 113 -6.53 -17.80 0.77
N LEU A 114 -5.34 -17.19 0.68
CA LEU A 114 -4.12 -17.86 0.22
C LEU A 114 -3.18 -18.25 1.37
N GLY A 115 -3.34 -17.62 2.54
CA GLY A 115 -2.41 -17.81 3.66
C GLY A 115 -1.06 -17.13 3.43
N SER A 116 -0.03 -17.65 4.12
CA SER A 116 1.36 -17.24 3.99
C SER A 116 2.26 -18.46 4.14
N ASP A 117 3.30 -18.54 3.30
CA ASP A 117 4.35 -19.56 3.43
C ASP A 117 5.30 -19.26 4.61
N ASN A 118 5.21 -18.08 5.19
CA ASN A 118 6.03 -17.64 6.30
C ASN A 118 5.22 -17.56 7.60
N ASP A 119 5.60 -18.37 8.58
CA ASP A 119 4.94 -18.43 9.89
C ASP A 119 5.42 -17.35 10.88
N ASN A 120 6.53 -16.66 10.57
CA ASN A 120 7.17 -15.70 11.48
C ASN A 120 6.84 -14.24 11.16
N LEU A 121 6.25 -13.99 9.98
CA LEU A 121 5.84 -12.67 9.52
C LEU A 121 4.38 -12.71 9.09
N PRO A 122 3.66 -11.58 9.17
CA PRO A 122 2.29 -11.50 8.68
C PRO A 122 2.24 -11.70 7.16
N GLY A 123 1.20 -12.37 6.68
CA GLY A 123 0.98 -12.57 5.24
C GLY A 123 0.64 -11.29 4.48
N TYR A 124 0.21 -10.24 5.20
CA TYR A 124 -0.10 -8.94 4.62
C TYR A 124 0.72 -7.83 5.27
N ILE A 125 1.70 -7.30 4.54
CA ILE A 125 2.58 -6.23 4.98
C ILE A 125 2.30 -4.96 4.19
N VAL A 126 2.22 -3.84 4.89
CA VAL A 126 2.07 -2.51 4.33
C VAL A 126 3.35 -1.72 4.60
N LEU A 127 4.10 -1.40 3.54
CA LEU A 127 5.30 -0.57 3.66
C LEU A 127 4.90 0.91 3.68
N ASN A 128 5.15 1.56 4.80
CA ASN A 128 4.84 2.98 4.97
C ASN A 128 6.05 3.84 4.60
N GLY A 129 5.93 4.57 3.49
CA GLY A 129 6.94 5.53 3.03
C GLY A 129 6.87 6.92 3.69
N GLY A 130 6.12 7.06 4.79
CA GLY A 130 6.00 8.32 5.54
C GLY A 130 4.63 8.99 5.45
N GLN A 131 3.83 8.70 4.43
CA GLN A 131 2.45 9.20 4.33
C GLN A 131 1.44 8.06 4.36
N ILE A 132 0.49 8.18 5.27
CA ILE A 132 -0.68 7.28 5.31
C ILE A 132 -1.72 7.85 4.33
N PRO A 133 -2.35 7.02 3.47
CA PRO A 133 -3.34 7.50 2.52
C PRO A 133 -4.55 8.13 3.22
N SER A 134 -5.25 9.00 2.53
CA SER A 134 -6.55 9.49 2.97
C SER A 134 -7.47 8.28 3.22
N GLY A 135 -8.14 8.23 4.36
CA GLY A 135 -8.83 7.03 4.85
C GLY A 135 -8.05 6.26 5.91
N GLY A 136 -6.77 6.59 6.11
CA GLY A 136 -5.96 6.06 7.20
C GLY A 136 -5.64 4.57 7.07
N LEU A 137 -5.35 3.95 8.20
CA LEU A 137 -5.06 2.51 8.31
C LEU A 137 -6.27 1.63 8.02
N ASP A 138 -7.48 2.18 7.97
CA ASP A 138 -8.68 1.45 7.62
C ASP A 138 -8.70 1.00 6.15
N CYS A 139 -7.90 1.65 5.28
CA CYS A 139 -7.63 1.17 3.93
C CYS A 139 -7.00 -0.24 3.91
N PHE A 140 -6.35 -0.66 4.98
CA PHE A 140 -5.66 -1.94 5.13
C PHE A 140 -6.34 -2.87 6.15
N SER A 141 -7.60 -2.58 6.47
CA SER A 141 -8.38 -3.28 7.47
C SER A 141 -8.73 -4.71 7.04
N ASN A 142 -8.87 -5.58 8.04
CA ASN A 142 -9.45 -6.91 7.86
C ASN A 142 -10.99 -6.88 7.79
N GLY A 143 -11.63 -5.76 8.11
CA GLY A 143 -13.09 -5.66 8.18
C GLY A 143 -13.68 -6.75 9.10
N PHE A 144 -14.53 -7.60 8.53
CA PHE A 144 -15.17 -8.73 9.23
C PHE A 144 -14.35 -10.04 9.19
N LEU A 145 -13.19 -10.05 8.50
CA LEU A 145 -12.29 -11.21 8.52
C LEU A 145 -11.53 -11.28 9.87
N PRO A 146 -10.94 -12.44 10.19
CA PRO A 146 -10.12 -12.58 11.39
C PRO A 146 -9.02 -11.52 11.46
N ALA A 147 -8.69 -11.07 12.66
CA ALA A 147 -7.70 -10.01 12.89
C ALA A 147 -6.29 -10.37 12.36
N THR A 148 -5.98 -11.64 12.20
CA THR A 148 -4.75 -12.15 11.58
C THR A 148 -4.58 -11.75 10.11
N ALA A 149 -5.69 -11.45 9.42
CA ALA A 149 -5.68 -11.00 8.03
C ALA A 149 -5.47 -9.48 7.87
N ARG A 150 -5.37 -8.72 8.97
CA ARG A 150 -5.13 -7.27 8.92
C ARG A 150 -3.74 -6.96 8.40
N GLY A 151 -3.62 -5.88 7.61
CA GLY A 151 -2.32 -5.37 7.17
C GLY A 151 -1.44 -4.90 8.34
N SER A 152 -0.23 -5.41 8.41
CA SER A 152 0.79 -4.99 9.38
C SER A 152 1.64 -3.89 8.79
N LEU A 153 1.65 -2.73 9.45
CA LEU A 153 2.38 -1.56 8.99
C LEU A 153 3.85 -1.66 9.38
N LEU A 154 4.74 -1.60 8.39
CA LEU A 154 6.17 -1.42 8.59
C LEU A 154 6.57 0.00 8.19
N ASN A 155 7.20 0.72 9.11
CA ASN A 155 7.69 2.07 8.86
C ASN A 155 9.11 2.04 8.34
N ALA A 156 9.39 2.82 7.30
CA ALA A 156 10.73 2.99 6.75
C ALA A 156 11.64 3.84 7.65
N ILE A 157 11.04 4.68 8.50
CA ILE A 157 11.76 5.61 9.38
C ILE A 157 11.28 5.40 10.82
N GLY A 158 12.22 5.43 11.77
CA GLY A 158 11.95 5.24 13.18
C GLY A 158 11.82 3.78 13.58
N THR A 159 10.88 3.47 14.48
CA THR A 159 10.63 2.08 14.90
C THR A 159 9.88 1.35 13.77
N PRO A 160 10.47 0.30 13.17
CA PRO A 160 9.89 -0.38 12.02
C PRO A 160 8.48 -0.91 12.28
N LEU A 161 8.27 -1.45 13.46
CA LEU A 161 6.99 -2.00 13.90
C LEU A 161 6.72 -1.58 15.33
N ALA A 162 5.48 -1.16 15.63
CA ALA A 162 5.10 -0.85 17.01
C ALA A 162 5.25 -2.10 17.89
N ASN A 163 5.79 -1.91 19.09
CA ASN A 163 5.97 -2.96 20.11
C ASN A 163 6.88 -4.14 19.67
N VAL A 164 7.75 -3.94 18.68
CA VAL A 164 8.72 -4.96 18.26
C VAL A 164 9.75 -5.26 19.36
N THR A 165 10.05 -4.27 20.21
CA THR A 165 10.92 -4.47 21.37
C THR A 165 10.09 -4.93 22.58
N PRO A 166 10.42 -6.10 23.17
CA PRO A 166 9.75 -6.57 24.37
C PRO A 166 9.92 -5.61 25.55
N ASN A 167 8.87 -5.44 26.35
CA ASN A 167 8.93 -4.66 27.58
C ASN A 167 9.62 -5.42 28.73
N GLU A 168 9.74 -6.72 28.60
CA GLU A 168 10.33 -7.61 29.61
C GLU A 168 11.85 -7.46 29.62
N ARG A 169 12.42 -7.38 30.83
CA ARG A 169 13.86 -7.38 31.02
C ARG A 169 14.44 -8.79 30.86
N GLY A 170 14.80 -9.14 29.63
CA GLY A 170 15.49 -10.38 29.28
C GLY A 170 14.58 -11.46 28.68
N ALA A 171 15.17 -12.28 27.82
CA ALA A 171 14.50 -13.34 27.07
C ALA A 171 13.82 -14.39 27.96
N HIS A 172 14.37 -14.64 29.15
CA HIS A 172 13.80 -15.62 30.10
C HIS A 172 12.45 -15.14 30.65
N ALA A 173 12.32 -13.87 31.06
CA ALA A 173 11.07 -13.29 31.55
C ALA A 173 9.99 -13.29 30.46
N GLN A 174 10.36 -12.96 29.23
CA GLN A 174 9.47 -13.02 28.07
C GLN A 174 9.00 -14.45 27.78
N ALA A 175 9.90 -15.46 27.88
CA ALA A 175 9.55 -16.86 27.68
C ALA A 175 8.57 -17.36 28.74
N LEU A 176 8.79 -17.00 30.03
CA LEU A 176 7.87 -17.33 31.11
C LEU A 176 6.49 -16.72 30.93
N LYS A 177 6.43 -15.43 30.54
CA LYS A 177 5.17 -14.74 30.23
C LYS A 177 4.40 -15.45 29.11
N ARG A 178 5.06 -15.80 28.02
CA ARG A 178 4.42 -16.52 26.90
C ARG A 178 3.88 -17.89 27.34
N ARG A 179 4.65 -18.64 28.16
CA ARG A 179 4.21 -19.92 28.70
C ARG A 179 2.97 -19.75 29.57
N LEU A 180 2.95 -18.76 30.48
CA LEU A 180 1.81 -18.47 31.33
C LEU A 180 0.57 -18.11 30.50
N VAL A 181 0.69 -17.20 29.53
CA VAL A 181 -0.42 -16.80 28.65
C VAL A 181 -0.93 -18.01 27.86
N GLY A 182 -0.05 -18.83 27.29
CA GLY A 182 -0.44 -20.04 26.57
C GLY A 182 -1.21 -21.03 27.48
N HIS A 183 -0.77 -21.20 28.71
CA HIS A 183 -1.46 -22.06 29.69
C HIS A 183 -2.86 -21.52 30.06
N LEU A 184 -2.98 -20.22 30.30
CA LEU A 184 -4.27 -19.57 30.58
C LEU A 184 -5.22 -19.66 29.37
N ASN A 185 -4.73 -19.50 28.16
CA ASN A 185 -5.53 -19.62 26.94
C ASN A 185 -6.08 -21.05 26.75
N GLN A 186 -5.29 -22.08 27.09
CA GLN A 186 -5.74 -23.48 27.04
C GLN A 186 -6.84 -23.79 28.05
N GLN A 187 -6.94 -23.03 29.15
CA GLN A 187 -7.97 -23.18 30.16
C GLN A 187 -9.24 -22.38 29.87
N ALA A 188 -9.19 -21.46 28.92
CA ALA A 188 -10.33 -20.63 28.50
C ALA A 188 -11.36 -21.49 27.77
N THR A 189 -12.55 -21.63 28.31
CA THR A 189 -13.68 -22.36 27.68
C THR A 189 -14.96 -21.59 27.91
N PRO A 190 -15.82 -21.43 26.87
CA PRO A 190 -15.64 -21.86 25.48
C PRO A 190 -14.69 -20.94 24.71
N VAL A 191 -13.91 -21.49 23.78
CA VAL A 191 -13.06 -20.72 22.88
C VAL A 191 -13.94 -20.17 21.76
N SER A 192 -14.08 -18.86 21.67
CA SER A 192 -14.74 -18.22 20.53
C SER A 192 -13.74 -18.01 19.39
N GLY A 193 -14.22 -17.91 18.14
CA GLY A 193 -13.35 -17.60 17.01
C GLY A 193 -12.59 -16.27 17.17
N GLU A 194 -13.16 -15.31 17.89
CA GLU A 194 -12.50 -14.04 18.22
C GLU A 194 -11.32 -14.25 19.18
N LEU A 195 -11.48 -15.13 20.18
CA LEU A 195 -10.40 -15.47 21.12
C LEU A 195 -9.29 -16.25 20.41
N GLU A 196 -9.63 -17.19 19.52
CA GLU A 196 -8.64 -17.90 18.70
C GLU A 196 -7.82 -16.93 17.82
N ALA A 197 -8.49 -15.97 17.17
CA ALA A 197 -7.83 -14.94 16.36
C ALA A 197 -6.93 -14.04 17.21
N ALA A 198 -7.34 -13.69 18.44
CA ALA A 198 -6.53 -12.90 19.36
C ALA A 198 -5.28 -13.66 19.82
N ILE A 199 -5.41 -14.96 20.13
CA ILE A 199 -4.30 -15.85 20.49
C ILE A 199 -3.30 -15.94 19.33
N ALA A 200 -3.79 -16.23 18.13
CA ALA A 200 -2.95 -16.33 16.93
C ALA A 200 -2.19 -15.02 16.63
N ASN A 201 -2.85 -13.86 16.79
CA ASN A 201 -2.19 -12.56 16.66
C ASN A 201 -1.09 -12.34 17.70
N TYR A 202 -1.34 -12.73 18.96
CA TYR A 202 -0.34 -12.61 20.02
C TYR A 202 0.89 -13.49 19.75
N GLU A 203 0.67 -14.71 19.30
CA GLU A 203 1.75 -15.64 18.92
C GLU A 203 2.55 -15.14 17.72
N LEU A 204 1.86 -14.64 16.70
CA LEU A 204 2.50 -14.02 15.55
C LEU A 204 3.34 -12.81 15.97
N ALA A 205 2.80 -11.90 16.78
CA ALA A 205 3.53 -10.75 17.31
C ALA A 205 4.80 -11.18 18.07
N ALA A 206 4.75 -12.26 18.85
CA ALA A 206 5.91 -12.78 19.55
C ALA A 206 6.99 -13.35 18.60
N ARG A 207 6.59 -13.99 17.49
CA ARG A 207 7.52 -14.42 16.43
C ARG A 207 8.11 -13.23 15.68
N MET A 208 7.29 -12.22 15.37
CA MET A 208 7.73 -10.99 14.70
C MET A 208 8.80 -10.23 15.51
N GLN A 209 8.72 -10.22 16.83
CA GLN A 209 9.74 -9.59 17.68
C GLN A 209 11.14 -10.18 17.47
N LEU A 210 11.24 -11.42 17.02
CA LEU A 210 12.51 -12.07 16.69
C LEU A 210 12.93 -11.87 15.23
N ALA A 211 11.98 -11.92 14.30
CA ALA A 211 12.25 -11.89 12.86
C ALA A 211 12.37 -10.47 12.28
N VAL A 212 11.52 -9.53 12.72
CA VAL A 212 11.47 -8.17 12.14
C VAL A 212 12.80 -7.40 12.27
N PRO A 213 13.52 -7.42 13.41
CA PRO A 213 14.80 -6.70 13.50
C PRO A 213 15.83 -7.15 12.45
N GLU A 214 15.89 -8.45 12.16
CA GLU A 214 16.80 -9.01 11.14
C GLU A 214 16.37 -8.59 9.74
N VAL A 215 15.09 -8.75 9.41
CA VAL A 215 14.53 -8.40 8.09
C VAL A 215 14.66 -6.89 7.79
N MET A 216 14.58 -6.05 8.81
CA MET A 216 14.68 -4.59 8.67
C MET A 216 16.12 -4.06 8.74
N SER A 217 17.09 -4.90 9.04
CA SER A 217 18.49 -4.50 9.06
C SER A 217 19.06 -4.39 7.65
N LEU A 218 19.59 -3.22 7.31
CA LEU A 218 20.27 -2.96 6.05
C LEU A 218 21.80 -3.10 6.16
N GLU A 219 22.30 -3.51 7.32
CA GLU A 219 23.76 -3.61 7.56
C GLU A 219 24.44 -4.65 6.70
N GLY A 220 23.73 -5.76 6.41
CA GLY A 220 24.21 -6.85 5.56
C GLY A 220 24.10 -6.60 4.05
N GLU A 221 23.47 -5.52 3.63
CA GLU A 221 23.20 -5.26 2.23
C GLU A 221 24.46 -4.86 1.44
N SER A 222 24.59 -5.45 0.25
CA SER A 222 25.70 -5.15 -0.64
C SER A 222 25.70 -3.69 -1.12
N ARG A 223 26.86 -3.14 -1.48
CA ARG A 223 26.95 -1.80 -2.07
C ARG A 223 26.11 -1.68 -3.35
N SER A 224 26.01 -2.72 -4.14
CA SER A 224 25.19 -2.76 -5.36
C SER A 224 23.70 -2.64 -5.03
N THR A 225 23.21 -3.38 -4.04
CA THR A 225 21.84 -3.30 -3.54
C THR A 225 21.54 -1.90 -3.00
N ARG A 226 22.37 -1.38 -2.11
CA ARG A 226 22.21 -0.04 -1.54
C ARG A 226 22.13 1.03 -2.62
N ARG A 227 23.02 0.97 -3.63
CA ARG A 227 22.99 1.88 -4.77
C ARG A 227 21.75 1.73 -5.64
N LEU A 228 21.29 0.50 -5.88
CA LEU A 228 20.08 0.22 -6.67
C LEU A 228 18.84 0.85 -6.05
N TYR A 229 18.72 0.76 -4.73
CA TYR A 229 17.60 1.34 -3.97
C TYR A 229 17.81 2.79 -3.54
N GLY A 230 18.93 3.42 -3.92
CA GLY A 230 19.20 4.82 -3.61
C GLY A 230 19.46 5.10 -2.12
N LEU A 231 19.84 4.10 -1.34
CA LEU A 231 20.04 4.23 0.12
C LEU A 231 21.18 5.20 0.49
N ASP A 232 22.12 5.43 -0.42
CA ASP A 232 23.27 6.32 -0.22
C ASP A 232 23.07 7.68 -0.95
N ALA A 233 21.90 7.91 -1.56
CA ALA A 233 21.59 9.16 -2.23
C ALA A 233 21.06 10.21 -1.24
N SER A 234 21.64 11.40 -1.26
CA SER A 234 21.07 12.57 -0.61
C SER A 234 19.94 13.11 -1.48
N TYR A 235 18.72 13.11 -0.99
CA TYR A 235 17.57 13.77 -1.61
C TYR A 235 17.42 15.20 -1.07
#